data_48671c7428f385819ae929d7bfcdae5f
#
_entry.id   48671c7428f385819ae929d7bfcdae5f
#
_cell.length_a   1.000
_cell.length_b   1.000
_cell.length_c   1.000
_cell.angle_alpha   90.00
_cell.angle_beta   90.00
_cell.angle_gamma   90.00
#
_symmetry.space_group_name_H-M   'P 1'
#
loop_
_entity.id
_entity.type
_entity.pdbx_description
1 polymer ?
#
loop_
_entity_poly.entity_id
_entity_poly.type
_entity_poly.pdbx_seq_one_letter_code
_entity_poly.pdbx_strand_id
1 'polypeptide(L)'
;MHRYRDAIVYEDTANQTYERSMFGAYVLFPYADEEKFQQHRFYKSIELINIGALPFLPNATKLMEQFLDEIIEDSPEKAYERSTRPRGTEHYYAEKLAGNNVLVGALGRAAEKQLEAALAKRYYHVPLQQITDHRQLTQIEYVALYQSMKQFGSEAGIRYYGRVQEWKVLPRHEITYIESSRGAADELYVLFTVEAWQKREQPIVPGGHYVYHTLFTAKPLFDRAREVAELRLESEADIRVWREARRHGKAKVKLDQEPADLATRVMQVVQQIECE
;
A
#
# COMPACT_ATOMS: atom_id res chain seq x y z
N MET A 1 -21.74 8.55 -22.03
CA MET A 1 -21.72 7.93 -20.71
C MET A 1 -21.14 8.85 -19.63
N HIS A 2 -19.94 9.43 -19.77
CA HIS A 2 -19.37 10.31 -18.77
C HIS A 2 -20.30 11.44 -18.30
N ARG A 3 -21.00 12.12 -19.22
CA ARG A 3 -21.91 13.21 -18.89
C ARG A 3 -23.05 12.82 -17.94
N TYR A 4 -23.58 11.60 -18.07
CA TYR A 4 -24.68 11.12 -17.22
C TYR A 4 -24.20 10.71 -15.85
N ARG A 5 -23.05 10.02 -15.76
CA ARG A 5 -22.48 9.64 -14.48
C ARG A 5 -22.12 10.83 -13.61
N ASP A 6 -21.54 11.87 -14.23
CA ASP A 6 -21.05 13.05 -13.51
C ASP A 6 -22.14 14.10 -13.29
N ALA A 7 -23.33 13.91 -13.87
CA ALA A 7 -24.47 14.84 -13.71
C ALA A 7 -25.36 14.52 -12.48
N ILE A 8 -25.23 13.33 -11.90
CA ILE A 8 -26.00 12.92 -10.73
C ILE A 8 -25.10 13.02 -9.52
N VAL A 9 -25.37 14.04 -8.69
CA VAL A 9 -24.63 14.31 -7.45
C VAL A 9 -25.60 14.29 -6.27
N TYR A 10 -25.12 13.80 -5.15
CA TYR A 10 -25.77 13.90 -3.86
C TYR A 10 -25.24 15.13 -3.14
N GLU A 11 -26.14 15.95 -2.61
CA GLU A 11 -25.77 17.08 -1.77
C GLU A 11 -25.80 16.65 -0.31
N ASP A 12 -24.64 16.60 0.33
CA ASP A 12 -24.56 16.46 1.77
C ASP A 12 -24.76 17.83 2.42
N THR A 13 -25.97 18.06 2.85
CA THR A 13 -26.39 19.33 3.48
C THR A 13 -25.71 19.56 4.85
N ALA A 14 -25.20 18.51 5.52
CA ALA A 14 -24.53 18.62 6.80
C ALA A 14 -23.11 19.16 6.64
N ASN A 15 -22.40 18.76 5.60
CA ASN A 15 -21.02 19.14 5.33
C ASN A 15 -20.87 20.18 4.20
N GLN A 16 -21.95 20.59 3.57
CA GLN A 16 -21.98 21.51 2.40
C GLN A 16 -21.10 21.01 1.24
N THR A 17 -21.06 19.70 1.02
CA THR A 17 -20.29 19.06 -0.03
C THR A 17 -21.19 18.34 -1.02
N TYR A 18 -20.72 18.23 -2.28
CA TYR A 18 -21.42 17.47 -3.31
C TYR A 18 -20.66 16.17 -3.56
N GLU A 19 -21.34 15.05 -3.38
CA GLU A 19 -20.79 13.74 -3.64
C GLU A 19 -21.43 13.12 -4.89
N ARG A 20 -20.62 12.37 -5.65
CA ARG A 20 -21.13 11.61 -6.80
C ARG A 20 -21.88 10.40 -6.28
N SER A 21 -23.14 10.27 -6.63
CA SER A 21 -23.99 9.13 -6.22
C SER A 21 -23.95 7.96 -7.20
N MET A 22 -23.39 8.14 -8.40
CA MET A 22 -23.30 7.11 -9.41
C MET A 22 -22.02 6.29 -9.27
N PHE A 23 -22.20 5.04 -8.94
CA PHE A 23 -21.15 4.03 -8.78
C PHE A 23 -20.35 3.77 -10.08
N GLY A 24 -21.06 3.57 -11.21
CA GLY A 24 -20.47 3.31 -12.51
C GLY A 24 -21.48 3.52 -13.63
N ALA A 25 -21.04 3.37 -14.87
CA ALA A 25 -21.90 3.46 -16.03
C ALA A 25 -21.55 2.35 -17.03
N TYR A 26 -22.47 1.42 -17.24
CA TYR A 26 -22.25 0.24 -18.05
C TYR A 26 -23.30 0.13 -19.17
N VAL A 27 -22.84 -0.23 -20.35
CA VAL A 27 -23.73 -0.53 -21.47
C VAL A 27 -23.86 -2.05 -21.61
N LEU A 28 -25.06 -2.53 -21.60
CA LEU A 28 -25.37 -3.91 -21.97
C LEU A 28 -25.66 -3.97 -23.47
N PHE A 29 -25.05 -4.92 -24.16
CA PHE A 29 -25.26 -5.07 -25.62
C PHE A 29 -25.26 -6.54 -26.04
N PRO A 30 -25.97 -6.89 -27.12
CA PRO A 30 -26.09 -8.25 -27.57
C PRO A 30 -24.78 -8.72 -28.24
N TYR A 31 -24.00 -9.55 -27.54
CA TYR A 31 -22.79 -10.15 -28.07
C TYR A 31 -22.57 -11.52 -27.43
N ALA A 32 -22.28 -12.54 -28.26
CA ALA A 32 -22.28 -13.92 -27.82
C ALA A 32 -20.89 -14.44 -27.38
N ASP A 33 -19.80 -13.87 -27.91
CA ASP A 33 -18.42 -14.35 -27.61
C ASP A 33 -17.82 -13.60 -26.42
N GLU A 34 -18.17 -14.06 -25.22
CA GLU A 34 -17.74 -13.45 -23.97
C GLU A 34 -16.22 -13.56 -23.76
N GLU A 35 -15.57 -14.67 -24.14
CA GLU A 35 -14.13 -14.87 -23.96
C GLU A 35 -13.32 -13.86 -24.77
N LYS A 36 -13.72 -13.63 -26.03
CA LYS A 36 -13.10 -12.61 -26.86
C LYS A 36 -13.35 -11.21 -26.30
N PHE A 37 -14.51 -10.97 -25.71
CA PHE A 37 -14.85 -9.66 -25.19
C PHE A 37 -14.10 -9.28 -23.91
N GLN A 38 -13.67 -10.23 -23.10
CA GLN A 38 -12.83 -9.97 -21.94
C GLN A 38 -11.54 -9.21 -22.30
N GLN A 39 -11.01 -9.41 -23.51
CA GLN A 39 -9.82 -8.72 -23.99
C GLN A 39 -10.13 -7.33 -24.59
N HIS A 40 -11.40 -6.99 -24.74
CA HIS A 40 -11.80 -5.74 -25.36
C HIS A 40 -11.59 -4.54 -24.42
N ARG A 41 -11.16 -3.42 -24.99
CA ARG A 41 -10.89 -2.18 -24.21
C ARG A 41 -12.08 -1.71 -23.35
N PHE A 42 -13.30 -1.92 -23.78
CA PHE A 42 -14.50 -1.53 -23.04
C PHE A 42 -14.83 -2.45 -21.86
N TYR A 43 -14.37 -3.68 -21.86
CA TYR A 43 -14.41 -4.54 -20.68
C TYR A 43 -13.31 -4.13 -19.69
N LYS A 44 -12.08 -4.00 -20.16
CA LYS A 44 -10.94 -3.57 -19.32
C LYS A 44 -11.12 -2.19 -18.69
N SER A 45 -11.89 -1.29 -19.33
CA SER A 45 -12.19 0.02 -18.76
C SER A 45 -13.13 -0.02 -17.55
N ILE A 46 -13.83 -1.12 -17.32
CA ILE A 46 -14.64 -1.31 -16.10
C ILE A 46 -13.75 -1.27 -14.85
N GLU A 47 -12.66 -2.02 -14.86
CA GLU A 47 -11.70 -2.01 -13.74
C GLU A 47 -11.03 -0.65 -13.53
N LEU A 48 -10.71 0.05 -14.62
CA LEU A 48 -9.91 1.27 -14.57
C LEU A 48 -10.72 2.49 -14.13
N ILE A 49 -11.93 2.64 -14.63
CA ILE A 49 -12.71 3.88 -14.50
C ILE A 49 -14.19 3.67 -14.17
N ASN A 50 -14.60 2.44 -13.85
CA ASN A 50 -15.99 2.05 -13.59
C ASN A 50 -16.95 2.45 -14.74
N ILE A 51 -16.46 2.48 -15.97
CA ILE A 51 -17.24 2.74 -17.17
C ILE A 51 -16.84 1.71 -18.20
N GLY A 52 -17.84 1.06 -18.80
CA GLY A 52 -17.54 0.05 -19.79
C GLY A 52 -18.77 -0.55 -20.44
N ALA A 53 -18.59 -1.73 -21.01
CA ALA A 53 -19.65 -2.47 -21.64
C ALA A 53 -19.56 -3.95 -21.26
N LEU A 54 -20.73 -4.57 -21.11
CA LEU A 54 -20.87 -5.99 -20.81
C LEU A 54 -21.74 -6.63 -21.88
N PRO A 55 -21.31 -7.78 -22.44
CA PRO A 55 -22.16 -8.57 -23.29
C PRO A 55 -23.31 -9.15 -22.46
N PHE A 56 -24.52 -9.16 -23.05
CA PHE A 56 -25.68 -9.71 -22.38
C PHE A 56 -26.65 -10.29 -23.38
N LEU A 57 -26.75 -11.61 -23.39
CA LEU A 57 -27.72 -12.42 -24.15
C LEU A 57 -28.21 -13.55 -23.25
N PRO A 58 -29.36 -14.19 -23.52
CA PRO A 58 -29.82 -15.33 -22.72
C PRO A 58 -28.83 -16.50 -22.62
N ASN A 59 -27.90 -16.61 -23.55
CA ASN A 59 -26.84 -17.63 -23.62
C ASN A 59 -25.43 -17.07 -23.40
N ALA A 60 -25.29 -15.81 -22.98
CA ALA A 60 -24.03 -15.13 -22.75
C ALA A 60 -24.21 -14.17 -21.55
N THR A 61 -24.34 -14.73 -20.35
CA THR A 61 -24.56 -14.01 -19.07
C THR A 61 -23.38 -14.08 -18.11
N LYS A 62 -22.40 -14.93 -18.42
CA LYS A 62 -21.30 -15.26 -17.52
C LYS A 62 -20.49 -14.05 -17.06
N LEU A 63 -20.14 -13.15 -17.98
CA LEU A 63 -19.40 -11.93 -17.63
C LEU A 63 -20.23 -10.96 -16.78
N MET A 64 -21.54 -10.92 -17.02
CA MET A 64 -22.45 -10.11 -16.20
C MET A 64 -22.63 -10.70 -14.81
N GLU A 65 -22.74 -12.01 -14.69
CA GLU A 65 -22.83 -12.71 -13.42
C GLU A 65 -21.57 -12.49 -12.60
N GLN A 66 -20.38 -12.70 -13.16
CA GLN A 66 -19.10 -12.42 -12.50
C GLN A 66 -18.99 -10.96 -12.01
N PHE A 67 -19.39 -10.03 -12.85
CA PHE A 67 -19.40 -8.62 -12.49
C PHE A 67 -20.35 -8.31 -11.33
N LEU A 68 -21.53 -8.93 -11.29
CA LEU A 68 -22.48 -8.76 -10.18
C LEU A 68 -21.97 -9.41 -8.89
N ASP A 69 -21.38 -10.61 -8.99
CA ASP A 69 -20.78 -11.29 -7.84
C ASP A 69 -19.67 -10.44 -7.21
N GLU A 70 -18.78 -9.89 -8.04
CA GLU A 70 -17.74 -8.96 -7.56
C GLU A 70 -18.32 -7.74 -6.85
N ILE A 71 -19.43 -7.17 -7.31
CA ILE A 71 -20.08 -6.03 -6.67
C ILE A 71 -20.72 -6.41 -5.33
N ILE A 72 -21.35 -7.60 -5.27
CA ILE A 72 -22.03 -8.10 -4.08
C ILE A 72 -21.02 -8.47 -2.99
N GLU A 73 -19.89 -9.03 -3.38
CA GLU A 73 -18.81 -9.43 -2.47
C GLU A 73 -17.91 -8.26 -2.04
N ASP A 74 -18.01 -7.10 -2.69
CA ASP A 74 -17.21 -5.95 -2.34
C ASP A 74 -17.48 -5.49 -0.89
N SER A 75 -16.41 -5.20 -0.16
CA SER A 75 -16.53 -4.53 1.13
C SER A 75 -17.13 -3.12 0.97
N PRO A 76 -17.74 -2.56 2.03
CA PRO A 76 -18.22 -1.18 2.00
C PRO A 76 -17.14 -0.17 1.57
N GLU A 77 -15.89 -0.39 1.96
CA GLU A 77 -14.76 0.44 1.58
C GLU A 77 -14.47 0.35 0.08
N LYS A 78 -14.46 -0.85 -0.48
CA LYS A 78 -14.29 -1.06 -1.92
C LYS A 78 -15.44 -0.48 -2.73
N ALA A 79 -16.67 -0.65 -2.25
CA ALA A 79 -17.85 -0.04 -2.86
C ALA A 79 -17.74 1.49 -2.86
N TYR A 80 -17.29 2.08 -1.76
CA TYR A 80 -17.04 3.53 -1.67
C TYR A 80 -15.93 3.96 -2.65
N GLU A 81 -14.78 3.27 -2.70
CA GLU A 81 -13.71 3.54 -3.65
C GLU A 81 -14.18 3.49 -5.11
N ARG A 82 -15.01 2.52 -5.46
CA ARG A 82 -15.60 2.42 -6.81
C ARG A 82 -16.54 3.59 -7.12
N SER A 83 -17.31 4.05 -6.12
CA SER A 83 -18.31 5.12 -6.32
C SER A 83 -17.69 6.50 -6.47
N THR A 84 -16.63 6.77 -5.72
CA THR A 84 -16.12 8.14 -5.58
C THR A 84 -14.98 8.47 -6.55
N ARG A 85 -14.23 7.47 -7.07
CA ARG A 85 -12.97 7.77 -7.77
C ARG A 85 -12.65 6.84 -8.92
N PRO A 86 -12.46 7.41 -10.13
CA PRO A 86 -11.89 6.66 -11.24
C PRO A 86 -10.47 6.22 -10.89
N ARG A 87 -10.20 4.91 -10.90
CA ARG A 87 -8.84 4.38 -10.76
C ARG A 87 -7.94 5.01 -11.83
N GLY A 88 -6.69 5.34 -11.46
CA GLY A 88 -5.73 5.97 -12.38
C GLY A 88 -5.77 7.49 -12.44
N THR A 89 -6.63 8.17 -11.68
CA THR A 89 -6.56 9.61 -11.53
C THR A 89 -5.53 10.02 -10.48
N GLU A 90 -4.98 11.23 -10.60
CA GLU A 90 -4.04 11.77 -9.62
C GLU A 90 -4.64 11.78 -8.20
N HIS A 91 -5.94 12.04 -8.09
CA HIS A 91 -6.69 11.99 -6.83
C HIS A 91 -6.76 10.59 -6.22
N TYR A 92 -7.03 9.55 -7.02
CA TYR A 92 -7.03 8.16 -6.57
C TYR A 92 -5.66 7.77 -5.99
N TYR A 93 -4.59 8.10 -6.70
CA TYR A 93 -3.23 7.83 -6.20
C TYR A 93 -2.87 8.67 -4.99
N ALA A 94 -3.27 9.93 -4.94
CA ALA A 94 -3.01 10.79 -3.79
C ALA A 94 -3.62 10.23 -2.50
N GLU A 95 -4.83 9.64 -2.55
CA GLU A 95 -5.47 9.07 -1.37
C GLU A 95 -5.02 7.64 -1.04
N LYS A 96 -4.77 6.82 -2.06
CA LYS A 96 -4.10 5.53 -1.84
C LYS A 96 -2.73 5.72 -1.19
N LEU A 97 -2.02 6.79 -1.55
CA LEU A 97 -0.76 7.21 -0.93
C LEU A 97 -0.96 7.89 0.43
N ALA A 98 -2.07 8.61 0.65
CA ALA A 98 -2.37 9.28 1.92
C ALA A 98 -2.47 8.30 3.09
N GLY A 99 -2.84 7.04 2.83
CA GLY A 99 -2.79 5.97 3.81
C GLY A 99 -1.37 5.54 4.20
N ASN A 100 -0.38 5.76 3.34
CA ASN A 100 1.01 5.32 3.53
C ASN A 100 1.84 6.38 4.27
N ASN A 101 1.41 6.70 5.49
CA ASN A 101 2.00 7.75 6.31
C ASN A 101 3.18 7.28 7.20
N VAL A 102 3.63 6.03 7.06
CA VAL A 102 4.78 5.48 7.78
C VAL A 102 5.87 5.08 6.78
N LEU A 103 7.05 5.67 6.92
CA LEU A 103 8.28 5.25 6.24
C LEU A 103 9.05 4.28 7.12
N VAL A 104 9.24 3.05 6.66
CA VAL A 104 10.17 2.10 7.26
C VAL A 104 11.49 2.18 6.51
N GLY A 105 12.54 2.61 7.16
CA GLY A 105 13.86 2.75 6.57
C GLY A 105 14.86 1.72 7.09
N ALA A 106 15.59 1.08 6.19
CA ALA A 106 16.64 0.14 6.55
C ALA A 106 17.89 0.89 7.03
N LEU A 107 18.49 0.42 8.12
CA LEU A 107 19.80 0.89 8.57
C LEU A 107 20.90 0.34 7.62
N GLY A 108 21.87 1.19 7.30
CA GLY A 108 22.93 0.89 6.33
C GLY A 108 24.03 -0.04 6.85
N ARG A 109 25.23 0.07 6.26
CA ARG A 109 26.35 -0.85 6.57
C ARG A 109 26.87 -0.76 8.01
N ALA A 110 26.84 0.42 8.62
CA ALA A 110 27.23 0.66 10.02
C ALA A 110 25.98 0.77 10.91
N ALA A 111 25.08 -0.21 10.81
CA ALA A 111 23.73 -0.12 11.35
C ALA A 111 23.65 0.10 12.86
N GLU A 112 24.57 -0.47 13.66
CA GLU A 112 24.63 -0.26 15.10
C GLU A 112 24.94 1.20 15.42
N LYS A 113 25.99 1.76 14.81
CA LYS A 113 26.34 3.18 14.96
C LYS A 113 25.24 4.12 14.45
N GLN A 114 24.58 3.73 13.36
CA GLN A 114 23.46 4.49 12.83
C GLN A 114 22.26 4.47 13.78
N LEU A 115 21.97 3.32 14.38
CA LEU A 115 20.91 3.20 15.37
C LEU A 115 21.20 4.07 16.60
N GLU A 116 22.41 3.97 17.16
CA GLU A 116 22.83 4.80 18.31
C GLU A 116 22.73 6.30 17.99
N ALA A 117 23.25 6.71 16.83
CA ALA A 117 23.18 8.09 16.40
C ALA A 117 21.75 8.57 16.17
N ALA A 118 20.91 7.74 15.55
CA ALA A 118 19.49 8.03 15.31
C ALA A 118 18.75 8.23 16.63
N LEU A 119 18.93 7.33 17.59
CA LEU A 119 18.26 7.38 18.88
C LEU A 119 18.75 8.59 19.71
N ALA A 120 20.05 8.86 19.71
CA ALA A 120 20.64 9.96 20.48
C ALA A 120 20.30 11.35 19.90
N LYS A 121 20.28 11.48 18.57
CA LYS A 121 20.12 12.76 17.88
C LYS A 121 18.73 13.00 17.31
N ARG A 122 17.83 12.01 17.41
CA ARG A 122 16.46 12.05 16.88
C ARG A 122 16.39 12.28 15.36
N TYR A 123 17.36 11.75 14.61
CA TYR A 123 17.46 11.87 13.16
C TYR A 123 17.43 10.51 12.50
N TYR A 124 16.85 10.47 11.29
CA TYR A 124 17.02 9.38 10.35
C TYR A 124 17.23 9.97 8.95
N HIS A 125 18.11 9.39 8.17
CA HIS A 125 18.36 9.84 6.80
C HIS A 125 18.37 8.67 5.82
N VAL A 126 17.93 8.96 4.59
CA VAL A 126 17.86 8.00 3.50
C VAL A 126 18.22 8.71 2.19
N PRO A 127 18.97 8.06 1.27
CA PRO A 127 19.21 8.63 -0.06
C PRO A 127 17.90 8.95 -0.76
N LEU A 128 17.79 10.14 -1.35
CA LEU A 128 16.57 10.58 -2.06
C LEU A 128 16.20 9.62 -3.18
N GLN A 129 17.18 9.07 -3.90
CA GLN A 129 16.98 8.09 -4.96
C GLN A 129 16.39 6.75 -4.51
N GLN A 130 16.40 6.44 -3.20
CA GLN A 130 15.76 5.25 -2.64
C GLN A 130 14.27 5.46 -2.36
N ILE A 131 13.77 6.66 -2.56
CA ILE A 131 12.36 7.02 -2.46
C ILE A 131 11.82 7.09 -3.87
N THR A 132 11.13 6.04 -4.29
CA THR A 132 10.65 5.88 -5.68
C THR A 132 9.58 6.91 -6.07
N ASP A 133 8.76 7.35 -5.13
CA ASP A 133 7.78 8.40 -5.34
C ASP A 133 7.95 9.53 -4.32
N HIS A 134 8.52 10.64 -4.76
CA HIS A 134 8.79 11.80 -3.90
C HIS A 134 7.53 12.48 -3.36
N ARG A 135 6.37 12.25 -3.98
CA ARG A 135 5.08 12.77 -3.49
C ARG A 135 4.71 12.16 -2.14
N GLN A 136 5.18 10.94 -1.86
CA GLN A 136 4.97 10.28 -0.57
C GLN A 136 5.62 11.03 0.60
N LEU A 137 6.69 11.81 0.36
CA LEU A 137 7.38 12.56 1.42
C LEU A 137 6.46 13.53 2.17
N THR A 138 5.52 14.14 1.46
CA THR A 138 4.58 15.12 2.05
C THR A 138 3.55 14.49 2.99
N GLN A 139 3.40 13.17 2.94
CA GLN A 139 2.40 12.42 3.68
C GLN A 139 2.99 11.63 4.84
N ILE A 140 4.33 11.61 4.96
CA ILE A 140 5.00 10.86 6.01
C ILE A 140 4.83 11.58 7.35
N GLU A 141 4.14 10.91 8.27
CA GLU A 141 3.98 11.33 9.66
C GLU A 141 4.89 10.56 10.61
N TYR A 142 5.30 9.35 10.23
CA TYR A 142 6.12 8.49 11.06
C TYR A 142 7.28 7.88 10.29
N VAL A 143 8.39 7.72 10.99
CA VAL A 143 9.56 6.96 10.51
C VAL A 143 9.83 5.81 11.47
N ALA A 144 10.14 4.64 10.92
CA ALA A 144 10.50 3.45 11.69
C ALA A 144 11.83 2.88 11.18
N LEU A 145 12.63 2.33 12.10
CA LEU A 145 13.97 1.83 11.81
C LEU A 145 13.97 0.31 11.67
N TYR A 146 14.33 -0.18 10.48
CA TYR A 146 14.50 -1.60 10.24
C TYR A 146 15.94 -2.04 10.52
N GLN A 147 16.07 -2.98 11.44
CA GLN A 147 17.31 -3.64 11.86
C GLN A 147 17.45 -4.97 11.12
N SER A 148 18.47 -5.09 10.27
CA SER A 148 18.64 -6.30 9.44
C SER A 148 19.11 -7.50 10.27
N MET A 149 18.68 -8.71 9.87
CA MET A 149 19.08 -9.96 10.50
C MET A 149 20.61 -10.14 10.50
N LYS A 150 21.28 -9.71 9.43
CA LYS A 150 22.74 -9.85 9.28
C LYS A 150 23.51 -9.09 10.35
N GLN A 151 23.00 -7.96 10.82
CA GLN A 151 23.72 -7.06 11.74
C GLN A 151 23.19 -7.14 13.18
N PHE A 152 21.92 -7.47 13.34
CA PHE A 152 21.28 -7.46 14.66
C PHE A 152 20.87 -8.85 15.17
N GLY A 153 21.01 -9.91 14.35
CA GLY A 153 20.68 -11.28 14.76
C GLY A 153 19.28 -11.40 15.35
N SER A 154 19.18 -11.80 16.62
CA SER A 154 17.91 -11.93 17.35
C SER A 154 17.19 -10.62 17.58
N GLU A 155 17.90 -9.48 17.51
CA GLU A 155 17.33 -8.14 17.65
C GLU A 155 16.84 -7.55 16.31
N ALA A 156 16.84 -8.36 15.23
CA ALA A 156 16.39 -7.93 13.92
C ALA A 156 14.89 -7.62 13.89
N GLY A 157 14.50 -6.72 12.97
CA GLY A 157 13.14 -6.29 12.79
C GLY A 157 12.95 -4.79 12.98
N ILE A 158 11.74 -4.37 13.28
CA ILE A 158 11.41 -2.96 13.55
C ILE A 158 11.05 -2.83 15.02
N ARG A 159 11.91 -2.13 15.76
CA ARG A 159 11.78 -1.94 17.20
C ARG A 159 11.55 -0.51 17.60
N TYR A 160 11.97 0.44 16.77
CA TYR A 160 11.90 1.87 17.04
C TYR A 160 11.15 2.58 15.92
N TYR A 161 10.30 3.52 16.31
CA TYR A 161 9.61 4.43 15.41
C TYR A 161 9.45 5.79 16.09
N GLY A 162 9.26 6.84 15.30
CA GLY A 162 9.06 8.19 15.82
C GLY A 162 8.14 9.00 14.93
N ARG A 163 7.42 9.94 15.51
CA ARG A 163 6.62 10.91 14.75
C ARG A 163 7.56 11.93 14.13
N VAL A 164 7.38 12.19 12.85
CA VAL A 164 8.17 13.17 12.11
C VAL A 164 7.75 14.58 12.54
N GLN A 165 8.73 15.37 12.95
CA GLN A 165 8.57 16.79 13.26
C GLN A 165 8.83 17.62 11.99
N GLU A 166 9.90 17.28 11.27
CA GLU A 166 10.36 18.00 10.08
C GLU A 166 11.13 17.03 9.17
N TRP A 167 11.13 17.30 7.88
CA TRP A 167 12.06 16.67 6.95
C TRP A 167 12.68 17.70 6.00
N LYS A 168 13.91 17.44 5.57
CA LYS A 168 14.67 18.30 4.65
C LYS A 168 15.42 17.46 3.62
N VAL A 169 15.58 17.99 2.42
CA VAL A 169 16.48 17.43 1.42
C VAL A 169 17.80 18.17 1.51
N LEU A 170 18.87 17.44 1.80
CA LEU A 170 20.21 17.97 2.01
C LEU A 170 21.24 17.12 1.27
N PRO A 171 22.35 17.68 0.79
CA PRO A 171 23.48 16.91 0.31
C PRO A 171 24.14 16.13 1.46
N ARG A 172 24.69 14.96 1.19
CA ARG A 172 25.21 14.04 2.22
C ARG A 172 26.26 14.69 3.14
N HIS A 173 27.08 15.60 2.61
CA HIS A 173 28.13 16.28 3.41
C HIS A 173 27.58 17.20 4.50
N GLU A 174 26.33 17.66 4.40
CA GLU A 174 25.66 18.46 5.44
C GLU A 174 25.11 17.59 6.59
N ILE A 175 25.02 16.28 6.41
CA ILE A 175 24.58 15.36 7.45
C ILE A 175 25.80 14.96 8.30
N THR A 176 26.04 15.71 9.37
CA THR A 176 27.27 15.62 10.18
C THR A 176 27.15 14.73 11.41
N TYR A 177 25.93 14.27 11.78
CA TYR A 177 25.74 13.49 13.00
C TYR A 177 26.24 12.03 12.90
N ILE A 178 26.56 11.59 11.69
CA ILE A 178 27.20 10.30 11.40
C ILE A 178 28.18 10.45 10.25
N GLU A 179 29.34 9.80 10.36
CA GLU A 179 30.37 9.84 9.34
C GLU A 179 29.87 9.34 7.99
N SER A 180 30.29 10.02 6.92
CA SER A 180 30.00 9.61 5.55
C SER A 180 30.83 8.39 5.19
N SER A 181 30.22 7.34 4.66
CA SER A 181 30.93 6.33 3.91
C SER A 181 31.38 6.93 2.58
N ARG A 182 32.62 6.65 2.18
CA ARG A 182 33.28 7.21 0.98
C ARG A 182 32.37 7.28 -0.26
N GLY A 183 32.30 8.42 -0.89
CA GLY A 183 32.04 8.53 -2.32
C GLY A 183 30.87 9.38 -2.80
N ALA A 184 29.99 9.90 -1.95
CA ALA A 184 28.80 10.60 -2.40
C ALA A 184 28.52 11.88 -1.59
N ALA A 185 29.51 12.78 -1.50
CA ALA A 185 29.37 14.01 -0.72
C ALA A 185 28.19 14.88 -1.18
N ASP A 186 27.94 14.92 -2.48
CA ASP A 186 26.89 15.73 -3.10
C ASP A 186 25.59 14.96 -3.37
N GLU A 187 25.53 13.65 -3.03
CA GLU A 187 24.31 12.87 -3.15
C GLU A 187 23.23 13.44 -2.23
N LEU A 188 22.02 13.60 -2.77
CA LEU A 188 20.90 14.14 -2.01
C LEU A 188 20.28 13.07 -1.11
N TYR A 189 20.05 13.46 0.11
CA TYR A 189 19.41 12.66 1.15
C TYR A 189 18.18 13.37 1.70
N VAL A 190 17.20 12.62 2.13
CA VAL A 190 16.12 13.12 2.97
C VAL A 190 16.52 12.88 4.41
N LEU A 191 16.60 13.95 5.19
CA LEU A 191 16.83 13.93 6.62
C LEU A 191 15.49 14.15 7.32
N PHE A 192 15.10 13.21 8.16
CA PHE A 192 13.92 13.30 9.02
C PHE A 192 14.36 13.63 10.43
N THR A 193 13.72 14.62 11.04
CA THR A 193 13.79 14.90 12.47
C THR A 193 12.54 14.35 13.13
N VAL A 194 12.70 13.57 14.21
CA VAL A 194 11.58 13.00 14.95
C VAL A 194 11.42 13.65 16.31
N GLU A 195 10.19 13.76 16.80
CA GLU A 195 9.88 14.32 18.13
C GLU A 195 10.57 13.51 19.24
N ALA A 196 10.40 12.21 19.19
CA ALA A 196 11.05 11.24 20.04
C ALA A 196 10.98 9.85 19.44
N TRP A 197 12.01 9.02 19.66
CA TRP A 197 11.93 7.60 19.32
C TRP A 197 11.18 6.83 20.40
N GLN A 198 10.18 6.06 19.95
CA GLN A 198 9.41 5.15 20.78
C GLN A 198 9.85 3.72 20.50
N LYS A 199 10.05 2.94 21.54
CA LYS A 199 10.31 1.50 21.42
C LYS A 199 8.98 0.76 21.40
N ARG A 200 8.79 -0.12 20.40
CA ARG A 200 7.60 -0.95 20.33
C ARG A 200 7.63 -2.01 21.43
N GLU A 201 6.51 -2.24 22.07
CA GLU A 201 6.33 -3.35 23.02
C GLU A 201 6.51 -4.70 22.33
N GLN A 202 5.91 -4.85 21.15
CA GLN A 202 6.08 -6.02 20.29
C GLN A 202 6.81 -5.60 19.01
N PRO A 203 8.05 -6.08 18.79
CA PRO A 203 8.78 -5.78 17.57
C PRO A 203 8.14 -6.46 16.35
N ILE A 204 8.25 -5.82 15.19
CA ILE A 204 7.85 -6.43 13.93
C ILE A 204 9.05 -7.24 13.44
N VAL A 205 8.94 -8.57 13.49
CA VAL A 205 10.04 -9.47 13.11
C VAL A 205 10.15 -9.65 11.60
N PRO A 206 11.32 -10.01 11.06
CA PRO A 206 11.49 -10.19 9.61
C PRO A 206 10.56 -11.24 9.00
N GLY A 207 10.32 -12.38 9.65
CA GLY A 207 9.40 -13.42 9.17
C GLY A 207 9.77 -14.02 7.80
N GLY A 208 11.06 -13.97 7.41
CA GLY A 208 11.54 -14.38 6.09
C GLY A 208 11.48 -13.27 5.02
N HIS A 209 11.03 -12.08 5.39
CA HIS A 209 10.95 -10.91 4.51
C HIS A 209 11.84 -9.77 5.01
N TYR A 210 12.36 -8.97 4.08
CA TYR A 210 13.36 -7.95 4.39
C TYR A 210 12.95 -6.58 3.84
N VAL A 211 13.39 -5.53 4.51
CA VAL A 211 13.39 -4.16 3.97
C VAL A 211 14.80 -3.86 3.46
N TYR A 212 14.95 -3.69 2.16
CA TYR A 212 16.26 -3.44 1.55
C TYR A 212 16.69 -1.98 1.68
N HIS A 213 15.78 -1.07 1.39
CA HIS A 213 16.01 0.38 1.44
C HIS A 213 14.91 1.05 2.24
N THR A 214 13.75 1.22 1.63
CA THR A 214 12.58 1.83 2.21
C THR A 214 11.33 0.99 1.93
N LEU A 215 10.35 1.10 2.83
CA LEU A 215 9.02 0.54 2.69
C LEU A 215 8.03 1.56 3.22
N PHE A 216 6.97 1.82 2.47
CA PHE A 216 5.87 2.69 2.90
C PHE A 216 4.69 1.83 3.33
N THR A 217 4.02 2.24 4.41
CA THR A 217 2.85 1.53 4.94
C THR A 217 1.93 2.50 5.68
N ALA A 218 0.70 2.06 5.92
CA ALA A 218 -0.27 2.81 6.70
C ALA A 218 -0.05 2.61 8.20
N LYS A 219 -0.26 3.66 9.01
CA LYS A 219 -0.12 3.58 10.47
C LYS A 219 -0.97 2.49 11.12
N PRO A 220 -2.24 2.26 10.75
CA PRO A 220 -3.03 1.15 11.28
C PRO A 220 -2.44 -0.23 11.01
N LEU A 221 -1.89 -0.46 9.81
CA LEU A 221 -1.17 -1.70 9.47
C LEU A 221 0.11 -1.82 10.29
N PHE A 222 0.89 -0.74 10.38
CA PHE A 222 2.11 -0.69 11.17
C PHE A 222 1.86 -1.05 12.64
N ASP A 223 0.80 -0.54 13.24
CA ASP A 223 0.50 -0.81 14.65
C ASP A 223 0.13 -2.27 14.91
N ARG A 224 -0.54 -2.91 13.99
CA ARG A 224 -1.00 -4.30 14.11
C ARG A 224 -0.02 -5.33 13.58
N ALA A 225 0.94 -4.93 12.76
CA ALA A 225 1.90 -5.82 12.16
C ALA A 225 2.79 -6.52 13.20
N ARG A 226 3.03 -7.80 12.97
CA ARG A 226 3.96 -8.66 13.72
C ARG A 226 5.14 -9.10 12.87
N GLU A 227 4.97 -9.13 11.56
CA GLU A 227 5.99 -9.51 10.58
C GLU A 227 6.10 -8.46 9.48
N VAL A 228 7.29 -8.33 8.88
CA VAL A 228 7.56 -7.36 7.79
C VAL A 228 6.64 -7.58 6.59
N ALA A 229 6.24 -8.82 6.33
CA ALA A 229 5.28 -9.14 5.28
C ALA A 229 3.97 -8.39 5.41
N GLU A 230 3.46 -8.25 6.65
CA GLU A 230 2.17 -7.65 6.93
C GLU A 230 2.13 -6.15 6.66
N LEU A 231 3.29 -5.47 6.62
CA LEU A 231 3.40 -4.06 6.26
C LEU A 231 3.16 -3.77 4.78
N ARG A 232 3.13 -4.80 3.94
CA ARG A 232 2.94 -4.70 2.49
C ARG A 232 1.51 -5.01 2.08
N LEU A 233 0.65 -5.33 3.02
CA LEU A 233 -0.76 -5.59 2.80
C LEU A 233 -1.54 -4.28 2.68
N GLU A 234 -2.72 -4.34 2.10
CA GLU A 234 -3.53 -3.13 1.87
C GLU A 234 -4.49 -2.83 3.02
N SER A 235 -4.92 -3.87 3.76
CA SER A 235 -5.91 -3.72 4.81
C SER A 235 -5.63 -4.59 6.05
N GLU A 236 -6.32 -4.29 7.14
CA GLU A 236 -6.28 -5.12 8.35
C GLU A 236 -6.95 -6.49 8.15
N ALA A 237 -7.92 -6.58 7.25
CA ALA A 237 -8.53 -7.84 6.88
C ALA A 237 -7.51 -8.77 6.24
N ASP A 238 -6.66 -8.24 5.35
CA ASP A 238 -5.58 -8.99 4.69
C ASP A 238 -4.56 -9.54 5.70
N ILE A 239 -4.29 -8.82 6.79
CA ILE A 239 -3.45 -9.33 7.87
C ILE A 239 -4.04 -10.61 8.49
N ARG A 240 -5.35 -10.65 8.70
CA ARG A 240 -6.02 -11.83 9.27
C ARG A 240 -5.92 -13.01 8.32
N VAL A 241 -6.24 -12.79 7.06
CA VAL A 241 -6.16 -13.80 6.00
C VAL A 241 -4.72 -14.30 5.83
N TRP A 242 -3.73 -13.40 5.80
CA TRP A 242 -2.32 -13.74 5.76
C TRP A 242 -1.88 -14.64 6.92
N ARG A 243 -2.25 -14.29 8.15
CA ARG A 243 -1.92 -15.08 9.35
C ARG A 243 -2.56 -16.46 9.31
N GLU A 244 -3.80 -16.56 8.85
CA GLU A 244 -4.52 -17.83 8.72
C GLU A 244 -3.87 -18.73 7.66
N ALA A 245 -3.61 -18.19 6.48
CA ALA A 245 -2.89 -18.92 5.42
C ALA A 245 -1.53 -19.44 5.88
N ARG A 246 -0.79 -18.68 6.70
CA ARG A 246 0.48 -19.13 7.27
C ARG A 246 0.33 -20.24 8.31
N ARG A 247 -0.70 -20.21 9.15
CA ARG A 247 -0.99 -21.29 10.12
C ARG A 247 -1.19 -22.62 9.41
N HIS A 248 -1.87 -22.63 8.28
CA HIS A 248 -2.11 -23.83 7.49
C HIS A 248 -0.90 -24.28 6.65
N GLY A 249 0.25 -23.61 6.73
CA GLY A 249 1.50 -24.01 6.07
C GLY A 249 1.48 -23.92 4.53
N LYS A 250 0.40 -23.39 3.93
CA LYS A 250 0.18 -23.38 2.49
C LYS A 250 0.67 -22.09 1.81
N ALA A 251 0.95 -21.01 2.55
CA ALA A 251 1.35 -19.73 1.98
C ALA A 251 2.87 -19.61 1.82
N LYS A 252 3.40 -20.14 0.73
CA LYS A 252 4.65 -19.64 0.14
C LYS A 252 4.31 -18.52 -0.84
N VAL A 253 3.93 -17.37 -0.33
CA VAL A 253 3.61 -16.21 -1.17
C VAL A 253 4.89 -15.41 -1.41
N LYS A 254 5.28 -15.24 -2.66
CA LYS A 254 6.35 -14.32 -3.05
C LYS A 254 5.78 -12.89 -3.03
N LEU A 255 6.27 -12.07 -2.11
CA LEU A 255 5.86 -10.68 -1.93
C LEU A 255 6.53 -9.69 -2.92
N ASP A 256 7.25 -10.19 -3.91
CA ASP A 256 7.94 -9.36 -4.90
C ASP A 256 7.01 -8.87 -6.04
N GLN A 257 5.71 -9.14 -5.92
CA GLN A 257 4.69 -8.72 -6.90
C GLN A 257 3.75 -7.67 -6.28
N GLU A 258 3.07 -6.91 -7.14
CA GLU A 258 2.19 -5.81 -6.72
C GLU A 258 1.17 -6.21 -5.64
N PRO A 259 0.85 -5.34 -4.67
CA PRO A 259 0.02 -5.65 -3.51
C PRO A 259 -1.35 -6.27 -3.84
N ALA A 260 -1.99 -5.81 -4.92
CA ALA A 260 -3.30 -6.32 -5.37
C ALA A 260 -3.25 -7.81 -5.77
N ASP A 261 -2.13 -8.26 -6.33
CA ASP A 261 -1.95 -9.68 -6.70
C ASP A 261 -1.74 -10.58 -5.48
N LEU A 262 -1.21 -10.01 -4.40
CA LEU A 262 -1.01 -10.74 -3.15
C LEU A 262 -2.33 -11.05 -2.44
N ALA A 263 -3.20 -10.05 -2.29
CA ALA A 263 -4.50 -10.22 -1.64
C ALA A 263 -5.34 -11.28 -2.39
N THR A 264 -5.39 -11.20 -3.71
CA THR A 264 -6.09 -12.16 -4.57
C THR A 264 -5.55 -13.59 -4.40
N ARG A 265 -4.23 -13.76 -4.34
CA ARG A 265 -3.61 -15.09 -4.16
C ARG A 265 -3.83 -15.66 -2.77
N VAL A 266 -3.79 -14.83 -1.75
CA VAL A 266 -4.07 -15.25 -0.37
C VAL A 266 -5.53 -15.69 -0.26
N MET A 267 -6.47 -14.97 -0.86
CA MET A 267 -7.89 -15.35 -0.91
C MET A 267 -8.11 -16.67 -1.65
N GLN A 268 -7.46 -16.88 -2.80
CA GLN A 268 -7.51 -18.16 -3.52
C GLN A 268 -6.99 -19.34 -2.70
N VAL A 269 -5.92 -19.13 -1.93
CA VAL A 269 -5.38 -20.17 -1.03
C VAL A 269 -6.36 -20.48 0.10
N VAL A 270 -7.02 -19.48 0.67
CA VAL A 270 -8.04 -19.68 1.73
C VAL A 270 -9.25 -20.42 1.20
N GLN A 271 -9.78 -20.04 0.05
CA GLN A 271 -10.91 -20.72 -0.59
C GLN A 271 -10.60 -22.20 -0.91
N GLN A 272 -9.37 -22.52 -1.33
CA GLN A 272 -8.95 -23.91 -1.54
C GLN A 272 -8.89 -24.73 -0.25
N ILE A 273 -8.60 -24.08 0.89
CA ILE A 273 -8.55 -24.74 2.22
C ILE A 273 -9.95 -25.02 2.74
N GLU A 274 -10.92 -24.16 2.47
CA GLU A 274 -12.32 -24.32 2.90
C GLU A 274 -13.07 -25.39 2.09
N CYS A 275 -12.58 -25.75 0.90
CA CYS A 275 -13.18 -26.76 0.02
C CYS A 275 -12.58 -28.18 0.18
N GLU A 276 -11.53 -28.38 0.99
CA GLU A 276 -10.96 -29.66 1.41
C GLU A 276 -11.41 -30.05 2.84
#